data_10dd2884cefde6cc78a4ebfbb238f01a
#
_entry.id   10dd2884cefde6cc78a4ebfbb238f01a
#
_cell.length_a   1.000
_cell.length_b   1.000
_cell.length_c   1.000
_cell.angle_alpha   90.00
_cell.angle_beta   90.00
_cell.angle_gamma   90.00
#
_symmetry.space_group_name_H-M   'P 1'
#
loop_
_entity.id
_entity.type
_entity.pdbx_description
1 polymer ?
#
loop_
_entity_poly.entity_id
_entity_poly.type
_entity_poly.pdbx_seq_one_letter_code
_entity_poly.pdbx_strand_id
1 'polypeptide(L)'
;MKKSLDLKLQRIRNYNFSPKDFIIADAKDADMGGGIPAPGNKRNKNGLILNQYKNLKDYLDLMESMTKSKLVDIMLMSASNAEELFKKGIFKNSPVTPAVRMNDTSDIWGIRHGNYKKEMATPFRTANLKNVKKYANLGLFSITFSKSLNHDLEMLNSYRDFREEAEKNNFNYFLEVFNPQTKTGLNQLQLGEYVNDCILKTLAGQLKSERPLFLKIAYNGPKAMEELAGYDPKNLIVGILGGGKGT
;
A
#
# COMPACT_ATOMS: atom_id res chain seq x y z
N MET A 1 -17.68 8.05 -14.63
CA MET A 1 -18.02 8.40 -13.22
C MET A 1 -16.77 8.95 -12.56
N LYS A 2 -16.87 10.04 -11.75
CA LYS A 2 -15.74 10.54 -10.95
C LYS A 2 -15.37 9.51 -9.86
N LYS A 3 -14.10 9.32 -9.61
CA LYS A 3 -13.61 8.42 -8.56
C LYS A 3 -13.77 9.07 -7.18
N SER A 4 -14.21 8.29 -6.19
CA SER A 4 -14.41 8.79 -4.82
C SER A 4 -13.09 9.23 -4.18
N LEU A 5 -11.99 8.52 -4.45
CA LEU A 5 -10.66 8.91 -4.03
C LEU A 5 -10.29 10.33 -4.48
N ASP A 6 -10.48 10.65 -5.77
CA ASP A 6 -10.12 11.96 -6.32
C ASP A 6 -10.91 13.09 -5.66
N LEU A 7 -12.21 12.86 -5.43
CA LEU A 7 -13.08 13.82 -4.76
C LEU A 7 -12.66 14.06 -3.30
N LYS A 8 -12.33 13.00 -2.56
CA LYS A 8 -11.89 13.10 -1.17
C LYS A 8 -10.52 13.79 -1.08
N LEU A 9 -9.55 13.39 -1.92
CA LEU A 9 -8.24 14.04 -1.96
C LEU A 9 -8.36 15.53 -2.30
N GLN A 10 -9.23 15.90 -3.23
CA GLN A 10 -9.47 17.31 -3.57
C GLN A 10 -10.02 18.08 -2.35
N ARG A 11 -10.99 17.52 -1.62
CA ARG A 11 -11.55 18.18 -0.43
C ARG A 11 -10.52 18.31 0.69
N ILE A 12 -9.72 17.28 0.94
CA ILE A 12 -8.65 17.29 1.93
C ILE A 12 -7.62 18.39 1.61
N ARG A 13 -7.14 18.45 0.37
CA ARG A 13 -6.16 19.46 -0.07
C ARG A 13 -6.67 20.88 -0.02
N ASN A 14 -7.98 21.07 -0.17
CA ASN A 14 -8.63 22.38 -0.11
C ASN A 14 -9.12 22.76 1.30
N TYR A 15 -8.78 21.96 2.34
CA TYR A 15 -9.29 22.13 3.72
C TYR A 15 -10.83 22.20 3.82
N ASN A 16 -11.52 21.58 2.87
CA ASN A 16 -12.98 21.49 2.82
C ASN A 16 -13.41 20.03 3.00
N PHE A 17 -12.92 19.39 4.06
CA PHE A 17 -13.18 18.00 4.37
C PHE A 17 -13.98 17.85 5.68
N SER A 18 -14.64 16.73 5.80
CA SER A 18 -15.38 16.29 7.00
C SER A 18 -14.94 14.89 7.40
N PRO A 19 -15.33 14.38 8.57
CA PRO A 19 -15.07 12.98 8.94
C PRO A 19 -15.60 11.95 7.93
N LYS A 20 -16.56 12.33 7.07
CA LYS A 20 -17.07 11.48 5.98
C LYS A 20 -16.10 11.34 4.79
N ASP A 21 -15.08 12.19 4.72
CA ASP A 21 -14.06 12.17 3.67
C ASP A 21 -12.88 11.23 4.00
N PHE A 22 -13.04 10.38 5.01
CA PHE A 22 -12.09 9.32 5.32
C PHE A 22 -11.93 8.37 4.12
N ILE A 23 -10.67 8.17 3.67
CA ILE A 23 -10.36 7.31 2.52
C ILE A 23 -10.19 5.88 3.02
N ILE A 24 -10.92 4.95 2.41
CA ILE A 24 -10.89 3.52 2.75
C ILE A 24 -10.31 2.75 1.56
N ALA A 25 -9.28 1.94 1.82
CA ALA A 25 -8.72 0.99 0.85
C ALA A 25 -8.95 -0.45 1.31
N ASP A 26 -9.38 -1.33 0.41
CA ASP A 26 -9.33 -2.77 0.60
C ASP A 26 -8.07 -3.32 -0.06
N ALA A 27 -7.16 -3.87 0.75
CA ALA A 27 -5.89 -4.43 0.29
C ALA A 27 -6.04 -5.93 0.01
N LYS A 28 -6.09 -6.29 -1.26
CA LYS A 28 -6.16 -7.66 -1.80
C LYS A 28 -4.93 -7.99 -2.66
N ASP A 29 -3.79 -7.47 -2.27
CA ASP A 29 -2.49 -7.65 -2.90
C ASP A 29 -1.58 -8.63 -2.12
N ALA A 30 -2.14 -9.32 -1.13
CA ALA A 30 -1.41 -10.21 -0.24
C ALA A 30 -0.81 -11.44 -0.95
N ASP A 31 -1.29 -11.79 -2.14
CA ASP A 31 -0.71 -12.85 -2.98
C ASP A 31 0.74 -12.56 -3.39
N MET A 32 1.12 -11.29 -3.51
CA MET A 32 2.52 -10.90 -3.74
C MET A 32 3.41 -11.14 -2.52
N GLY A 33 2.89 -10.99 -1.30
CA GLY A 33 3.66 -11.20 -0.07
C GLY A 33 3.52 -12.62 0.55
N GLY A 34 2.39 -13.29 0.33
CA GLY A 34 2.04 -14.56 1.02
C GLY A 34 1.78 -15.77 0.11
N GLY A 35 1.75 -15.57 -1.20
CA GLY A 35 1.52 -16.65 -2.18
C GLY A 35 0.15 -17.33 -2.01
N ILE A 36 0.09 -18.64 -2.19
CA ILE A 36 -1.16 -19.43 -2.17
C ILE A 36 -2.03 -19.24 -0.92
N PRO A 37 -1.50 -19.11 0.30
CA PRO A 37 -2.31 -18.85 1.50
C PRO A 37 -2.95 -17.46 1.58
N ALA A 38 -2.49 -16.50 0.80
CA ALA A 38 -2.87 -15.10 0.90
C ALA A 38 -4.38 -14.82 0.86
N PRO A 39 -5.20 -15.50 0.02
CA PRO A 39 -6.66 -15.32 0.02
C PRO A 39 -7.36 -15.81 1.30
N GLY A 40 -6.61 -16.48 2.18
CA GLY A 40 -7.14 -17.09 3.39
C GLY A 40 -7.88 -18.42 3.14
N ASN A 41 -8.36 -19.02 4.22
CA ASN A 41 -9.05 -20.31 4.18
C ASN A 41 -10.49 -20.17 3.66
N LYS A 42 -10.98 -21.24 3.03
CA LYS A 42 -12.40 -21.40 2.73
C LYS A 42 -13.21 -21.53 4.02
N ARG A 43 -14.50 -21.20 3.93
CA ARG A 43 -15.47 -21.45 4.99
C ARG A 43 -16.61 -22.30 4.43
N ASN A 44 -17.16 -23.16 5.26
CA ASN A 44 -18.38 -23.89 4.91
C ASN A 44 -19.62 -22.99 5.04
N LYS A 45 -20.79 -23.53 4.72
CA LYS A 45 -22.08 -22.80 4.80
C LYS A 45 -22.41 -22.27 6.20
N ASN A 46 -21.87 -22.90 7.24
CA ASN A 46 -22.03 -22.51 8.65
C ASN A 46 -20.94 -21.55 9.15
N GLY A 47 -20.07 -21.05 8.24
CA GLY A 47 -18.99 -20.13 8.57
C GLY A 47 -17.74 -20.76 9.17
N LEU A 48 -17.70 -22.08 9.36
CA LEU A 48 -16.53 -22.79 9.90
C LEU A 48 -15.37 -22.76 8.90
N ILE A 49 -14.18 -22.49 9.42
CA ILE A 49 -12.94 -22.46 8.64
C ILE A 49 -12.56 -23.87 8.22
N LEU A 50 -12.32 -24.06 6.93
CA LEU A 50 -11.86 -25.32 6.36
C LEU A 50 -10.34 -25.34 6.25
N ASN A 51 -9.74 -26.52 6.29
CA ASN A 51 -8.31 -26.71 6.02
C ASN A 51 -8.03 -26.72 4.50
N GLN A 52 -8.49 -25.67 3.81
CA GLN A 52 -8.34 -25.49 2.38
C GLN A 52 -8.29 -24.00 2.07
N TYR A 53 -7.29 -23.56 1.32
CA TYR A 53 -7.20 -22.16 0.89
C TYR A 53 -8.21 -21.83 -0.22
N LYS A 54 -8.63 -20.58 -0.27
CA LYS A 54 -9.36 -20.03 -1.41
C LYS A 54 -8.46 -20.08 -2.64
N ASN A 55 -9.03 -20.39 -3.78
CA ASN A 55 -8.34 -20.35 -5.07
C ASN A 55 -8.41 -18.95 -5.70
N LEU A 56 -7.81 -18.77 -6.87
CA LEU A 56 -7.81 -17.49 -7.58
C LEU A 56 -9.21 -16.98 -7.89
N LYS A 57 -10.13 -17.87 -8.30
CA LYS A 57 -11.52 -17.49 -8.56
C LYS A 57 -12.19 -16.95 -7.30
N ASP A 58 -12.08 -17.66 -6.19
CA ASP A 58 -12.62 -17.23 -4.89
C ASP A 58 -12.06 -15.83 -4.50
N TYR A 59 -10.77 -15.58 -4.79
CA TYR A 59 -10.11 -14.33 -4.46
C TYR A 59 -10.59 -13.17 -5.34
N LEU A 60 -10.74 -13.41 -6.65
CA LEU A 60 -11.31 -12.44 -7.58
C LEU A 60 -12.77 -12.11 -7.25
N ASP A 61 -13.57 -13.11 -6.86
CA ASP A 61 -14.96 -12.91 -6.46
C ASP A 61 -15.08 -12.00 -5.20
N LEU A 62 -14.14 -12.10 -4.25
CA LEU A 62 -14.06 -11.20 -3.09
C LEU A 62 -13.77 -9.75 -3.52
N MET A 63 -12.80 -9.53 -4.42
CA MET A 63 -12.44 -8.21 -4.92
C MET A 63 -13.61 -7.59 -5.71
N GLU A 64 -14.26 -8.39 -6.55
CA GLU A 64 -15.42 -7.98 -7.34
C GLU A 64 -16.58 -7.58 -6.43
N SER A 65 -16.92 -8.39 -5.42
CA SER A 65 -17.97 -8.12 -4.45
C SER A 65 -17.70 -6.82 -3.69
N MET A 66 -16.48 -6.62 -3.18
CA MET A 66 -16.11 -5.39 -2.47
C MET A 66 -16.16 -4.17 -3.39
N THR A 67 -15.68 -4.28 -4.63
CA THR A 67 -15.76 -3.18 -5.60
C THR A 67 -17.20 -2.81 -5.93
N LYS A 68 -18.07 -3.80 -6.10
CA LYS A 68 -19.51 -3.58 -6.36
C LYS A 68 -20.26 -2.98 -5.18
N SER A 69 -19.83 -3.25 -3.95
CA SER A 69 -20.43 -2.66 -2.74
C SER A 69 -20.23 -1.14 -2.64
N LYS A 70 -19.21 -0.60 -3.29
CA LYS A 70 -18.79 0.82 -3.25
C LYS A 70 -18.48 1.34 -1.85
N LEU A 71 -18.18 0.43 -0.91
CA LEU A 71 -17.82 0.79 0.47
C LEU A 71 -16.37 1.28 0.61
N VAL A 72 -15.55 1.05 -0.41
CA VAL A 72 -14.14 1.45 -0.42
C VAL A 72 -13.87 2.45 -1.54
N ASP A 73 -12.85 3.27 -1.35
CA ASP A 73 -12.38 4.24 -2.36
C ASP A 73 -11.32 3.62 -3.28
N ILE A 74 -10.56 2.67 -2.73
CA ILE A 74 -9.46 2.01 -3.43
C ILE A 74 -9.62 0.50 -3.30
N MET A 75 -9.47 -0.22 -4.42
CA MET A 75 -9.25 -1.65 -4.46
C MET A 75 -7.79 -1.89 -4.87
N LEU A 76 -6.95 -2.28 -3.91
CA LEU A 76 -5.53 -2.57 -4.13
C LEU A 76 -5.34 -4.06 -4.42
N MET A 77 -4.63 -4.38 -5.50
CA MET A 77 -4.50 -5.74 -6.03
C MET A 77 -3.08 -5.99 -6.54
N SER A 78 -2.75 -7.25 -6.79
CA SER A 78 -1.61 -7.60 -7.66
C SER A 78 -1.90 -7.25 -9.13
N ALA A 79 -0.86 -7.12 -9.94
CA ALA A 79 -0.99 -6.75 -11.35
C ALA A 79 -1.86 -7.73 -12.15
N SER A 80 -1.70 -9.03 -11.90
CA SER A 80 -2.48 -10.09 -12.57
C SER A 80 -3.97 -10.01 -12.22
N ASN A 81 -4.31 -9.77 -10.96
CA ASN A 81 -5.70 -9.64 -10.52
C ASN A 81 -6.35 -8.36 -11.07
N ALA A 82 -5.59 -7.27 -11.14
CA ALA A 82 -6.07 -6.02 -11.74
C ALA A 82 -6.41 -6.20 -13.23
N GLU A 83 -5.58 -6.92 -13.97
CA GLU A 83 -5.83 -7.26 -15.38
C GLU A 83 -7.15 -8.02 -15.53
N GLU A 84 -7.36 -9.08 -14.73
CA GLU A 84 -8.57 -9.92 -14.80
C GLU A 84 -9.84 -9.11 -14.50
N LEU A 85 -9.84 -8.31 -13.43
CA LEU A 85 -11.00 -7.52 -13.05
C LEU A 85 -11.27 -6.36 -14.02
N PHE A 86 -10.22 -5.79 -14.59
CA PHE A 86 -10.37 -4.76 -15.63
C PHE A 86 -11.01 -5.35 -16.90
N LYS A 87 -10.57 -6.50 -17.37
CA LYS A 87 -11.16 -7.22 -18.52
C LYS A 87 -12.63 -7.56 -18.30
N LYS A 88 -13.02 -7.88 -17.07
CA LYS A 88 -14.43 -8.06 -16.67
C LYS A 88 -15.24 -6.75 -16.63
N GLY A 89 -14.62 -5.58 -16.80
CA GLY A 89 -15.27 -4.29 -16.79
C GLY A 89 -15.73 -3.80 -15.40
N ILE A 90 -15.24 -4.39 -14.30
CA ILE A 90 -15.69 -4.13 -12.93
C ILE A 90 -15.51 -2.67 -12.54
N PHE A 91 -14.47 -2.00 -13.04
CA PHE A 91 -14.14 -0.60 -12.72
C PHE A 91 -14.75 0.43 -13.67
N LYS A 92 -15.43 0.01 -14.77
CA LYS A 92 -15.90 0.90 -15.85
C LYS A 92 -16.87 1.98 -15.34
N ASN A 93 -17.82 1.62 -14.49
CA ASN A 93 -18.82 2.53 -13.92
C ASN A 93 -18.80 2.50 -12.39
N SER A 94 -17.63 2.31 -11.80
CA SER A 94 -17.44 2.26 -10.37
C SER A 94 -16.76 3.52 -9.84
N PRO A 95 -17.18 4.07 -8.69
CA PRO A 95 -16.45 5.13 -8.01
C PRO A 95 -15.13 4.65 -7.38
N VAL A 96 -14.94 3.34 -7.26
CA VAL A 96 -13.75 2.72 -6.68
C VAL A 96 -12.57 2.84 -7.64
N THR A 97 -11.41 3.26 -7.13
CA THR A 97 -10.17 3.38 -7.89
C THR A 97 -9.41 2.05 -7.84
N PRO A 98 -9.09 1.41 -8.99
CA PRO A 98 -8.17 0.30 -9.01
C PRO A 98 -6.75 0.78 -8.69
N ALA A 99 -6.06 0.07 -7.81
CA ALA A 99 -4.65 0.29 -7.50
C ALA A 99 -3.88 -1.04 -7.57
N VAL A 100 -2.59 -0.96 -7.92
CA VAL A 100 -1.73 -2.14 -8.07
C VAL A 100 -0.50 -1.99 -7.19
N ARG A 101 -0.15 -3.05 -6.46
CA ARG A 101 1.15 -3.14 -5.79
C ARG A 101 2.26 -3.21 -6.82
N MET A 102 3.18 -2.25 -6.78
CA MET A 102 4.26 -2.12 -7.76
C MET A 102 5.53 -2.84 -7.33
N ASN A 103 5.74 -3.01 -6.02
CA ASN A 103 6.88 -3.71 -5.45
C ASN A 103 6.52 -4.39 -4.13
N ASP A 104 7.46 -5.14 -3.60
CA ASP A 104 7.48 -5.62 -2.22
C ASP A 104 8.82 -5.29 -1.55
N THR A 105 8.84 -5.40 -0.23
CA THR A 105 10.06 -5.48 0.58
C THR A 105 10.14 -6.89 1.16
N SER A 106 11.31 -7.51 1.15
CA SER A 106 11.46 -8.95 1.45
C SER A 106 11.05 -9.32 2.87
N ASP A 107 11.14 -8.41 3.82
CA ASP A 107 10.80 -8.61 5.23
C ASP A 107 9.30 -8.84 5.49
N ILE A 108 8.41 -8.48 4.55
CA ILE A 108 6.97 -8.76 4.66
C ILE A 108 6.55 -10.11 4.05
N TRP A 109 7.44 -10.82 3.38
CA TRP A 109 7.09 -12.07 2.73
C TRP A 109 6.72 -13.16 3.72
N GLY A 110 5.46 -13.59 3.63
CA GLY A 110 4.87 -14.69 4.41
C GLY A 110 4.92 -16.04 3.69
N ILE A 111 5.96 -16.31 2.92
CA ILE A 111 6.10 -17.54 2.13
C ILE A 111 6.26 -18.74 3.06
N ARG A 112 5.47 -19.79 2.82
CA ARG A 112 5.56 -21.05 3.58
C ARG A 112 6.97 -21.62 3.46
N HIS A 113 7.54 -21.99 4.62
CA HIS A 113 8.93 -22.50 4.77
C HIS A 113 10.02 -21.48 4.44
N GLY A 114 9.67 -20.23 4.09
CA GLY A 114 10.62 -19.13 3.95
C GLY A 114 10.92 -18.46 5.28
N ASN A 115 12.05 -17.76 5.34
CA ASN A 115 12.56 -17.12 6.55
C ASN A 115 12.85 -15.62 6.37
N TYR A 116 12.31 -15.01 5.33
CA TYR A 116 12.63 -13.65 4.89
C TYR A 116 12.38 -12.57 5.94
N LYS A 117 11.38 -12.77 6.81
CA LYS A 117 11.06 -11.84 7.91
C LYS A 117 12.16 -11.68 8.96
N LYS A 118 13.17 -12.56 8.96
CA LYS A 118 14.34 -12.50 9.86
C LYS A 118 15.51 -11.78 9.22
N GLU A 119 15.43 -11.51 7.92
CA GLU A 119 16.43 -10.80 7.15
C GLU A 119 16.08 -9.31 7.08
N MET A 120 17.10 -8.47 6.84
CA MET A 120 16.86 -7.05 6.57
C MET A 120 16.14 -6.88 5.24
N ALA A 121 15.25 -5.89 5.20
CA ALA A 121 14.44 -5.63 4.02
C ALA A 121 15.29 -5.31 2.79
N THR A 122 15.00 -6.01 1.70
CA THR A 122 15.56 -5.76 0.37
C THR A 122 14.43 -5.42 -0.58
N PRO A 123 14.54 -4.40 -1.44
CA PRO A 123 13.51 -4.07 -2.40
C PRO A 123 13.39 -5.15 -3.47
N PHE A 124 12.17 -5.45 -3.85
CA PHE A 124 11.86 -6.44 -4.87
C PHE A 124 10.71 -5.95 -5.75
N ARG A 125 10.84 -6.12 -7.06
CA ARG A 125 9.82 -5.65 -7.99
C ARG A 125 9.65 -6.60 -9.17
N THR A 126 8.44 -7.15 -9.35
CA THR A 126 8.03 -7.94 -10.51
C THR A 126 7.02 -7.22 -11.40
N ALA A 127 6.30 -6.24 -10.88
CA ALA A 127 5.33 -5.48 -11.65
C ALA A 127 6.01 -4.50 -12.64
N ASN A 128 5.57 -4.51 -13.89
CA ASN A 128 6.03 -3.57 -14.91
C ASN A 128 5.01 -2.42 -15.04
N LEU A 129 5.43 -1.21 -14.74
CA LEU A 129 4.56 -0.04 -14.68
C LEU A 129 3.88 0.25 -16.03
N LYS A 130 4.62 0.20 -17.14
CA LYS A 130 4.07 0.44 -18.47
C LYS A 130 2.92 -0.51 -18.82
N ASN A 131 3.00 -1.75 -18.34
CA ASN A 131 1.94 -2.74 -18.55
C ASN A 131 0.79 -2.54 -17.56
N VAL A 132 1.08 -2.28 -16.28
CA VAL A 132 0.07 -2.02 -15.24
C VAL A 132 -0.80 -0.81 -15.59
N LYS A 133 -0.21 0.25 -16.16
CA LYS A 133 -0.92 1.47 -16.53
C LYS A 133 -2.11 1.23 -17.47
N LYS A 134 -2.13 0.14 -18.21
CA LYS A 134 -3.26 -0.24 -19.08
C LYS A 134 -4.53 -0.57 -18.28
N TYR A 135 -4.39 -0.94 -17.01
CA TYR A 135 -5.44 -1.47 -16.15
C TYR A 135 -5.73 -0.59 -14.92
N ALA A 136 -4.71 0.10 -14.43
CA ALA A 136 -4.82 1.01 -13.29
C ALA A 136 -3.85 2.19 -13.44
N ASN A 137 -4.25 3.37 -12.98
CA ASN A 137 -3.38 4.56 -12.96
C ASN A 137 -3.05 4.98 -11.51
N LEU A 138 -3.03 4.04 -10.60
CA LEU A 138 -2.61 4.21 -9.22
C LEU A 138 -1.77 3.02 -8.80
N GLY A 139 -0.59 3.27 -8.26
CA GLY A 139 0.31 2.26 -7.73
C GLY A 139 0.55 2.41 -6.24
N LEU A 140 0.84 1.30 -5.58
CA LEU A 140 1.45 1.26 -4.24
C LEU A 140 2.93 0.93 -4.41
N PHE A 141 3.80 1.78 -3.88
CA PHE A 141 5.21 1.46 -3.70
C PHE A 141 5.51 1.36 -2.22
N SER A 142 6.20 0.30 -1.80
CA SER A 142 6.50 0.02 -0.39
C SER A 142 7.98 0.14 -0.12
N ILE A 143 8.32 0.69 1.05
CA ILE A 143 9.68 0.78 1.56
C ILE A 143 9.71 0.36 3.02
N THR A 144 10.85 -0.16 3.46
CA THR A 144 11.16 -0.45 4.86
C THR A 144 12.55 0.10 5.17
N PHE A 145 12.68 0.87 6.24
CA PHE A 145 13.97 1.32 6.75
C PHE A 145 14.44 0.37 7.85
N SER A 146 15.50 -0.36 7.57
CA SER A 146 16.00 -1.44 8.45
C SER A 146 17.03 -0.98 9.47
N LYS A 147 17.33 0.32 9.54
CA LYS A 147 18.44 0.89 10.36
C LYS A 147 19.81 0.32 9.94
N SER A 148 19.94 -0.01 8.66
CA SER A 148 21.16 -0.51 8.03
C SER A 148 21.44 0.33 6.80
N LEU A 149 22.59 1.04 6.81
CA LEU A 149 22.93 2.00 5.76
C LEU A 149 22.82 1.41 4.35
N ASN A 150 23.39 0.23 4.14
CA ASN A 150 23.41 -0.37 2.79
C ASN A 150 22.01 -0.75 2.31
N HIS A 151 21.21 -1.38 3.18
CA HIS A 151 19.82 -1.77 2.84
C HIS A 151 18.92 -0.54 2.66
N ASP A 152 19.07 0.47 3.50
CA ASP A 152 18.30 1.70 3.41
C ASP A 152 18.63 2.50 2.14
N LEU A 153 19.92 2.51 1.72
CA LEU A 153 20.34 3.12 0.45
C LEU A 153 19.79 2.34 -0.76
N GLU A 154 19.85 1.01 -0.73
CA GLU A 154 19.26 0.18 -1.79
C GLU A 154 17.76 0.43 -1.93
N MET A 155 17.05 0.52 -0.81
CA MET A 155 15.62 0.84 -0.77
C MET A 155 15.31 2.22 -1.38
N LEU A 156 16.08 3.24 -1.01
CA LEU A 156 15.93 4.60 -1.54
C LEU A 156 16.26 4.68 -3.04
N ASN A 157 17.27 3.96 -3.52
CA ASN A 157 17.60 3.89 -4.94
C ASN A 157 16.46 3.24 -5.74
N SER A 158 15.93 2.10 -5.26
CA SER A 158 14.78 1.44 -5.88
C SER A 158 13.55 2.35 -5.93
N TYR A 159 13.31 3.12 -4.87
CA TYR A 159 12.20 4.08 -4.83
C TYR A 159 12.42 5.25 -5.80
N ARG A 160 13.65 5.78 -5.90
CA ARG A 160 13.98 6.82 -6.90
C ARG A 160 13.70 6.34 -8.32
N ASP A 161 14.20 5.16 -8.66
CA ASP A 161 14.03 4.59 -10.01
C ASP A 161 12.54 4.37 -10.35
N PHE A 162 11.75 3.96 -9.37
CA PHE A 162 10.29 3.86 -9.53
C PHE A 162 9.64 5.24 -9.76
N ARG A 163 10.02 6.27 -8.98
CA ARG A 163 9.46 7.63 -9.14
C ARG A 163 9.72 8.19 -10.53
N GLU A 164 10.95 8.05 -11.02
CA GLU A 164 11.33 8.51 -12.37
C GLU A 164 10.52 7.77 -13.44
N GLU A 165 10.30 6.48 -13.29
CA GLU A 165 9.45 5.70 -14.19
C GLU A 165 7.97 6.14 -14.10
N ALA A 166 7.47 6.41 -12.90
CA ALA A 166 6.10 6.86 -12.66
C ALA A 166 5.85 8.23 -13.31
N GLU A 167 6.79 9.18 -13.14
CA GLU A 167 6.73 10.50 -13.75
C GLU A 167 6.71 10.39 -15.29
N LYS A 168 7.66 9.68 -15.88
CA LYS A 168 7.74 9.47 -17.35
C LYS A 168 6.45 8.87 -17.93
N ASN A 169 5.69 8.15 -17.12
CA ASN A 169 4.45 7.50 -17.54
C ASN A 169 3.19 8.22 -17.07
N ASN A 170 3.25 9.38 -16.42
CA ASN A 170 2.10 10.03 -15.77
C ASN A 170 1.29 9.03 -14.91
N PHE A 171 1.99 8.31 -14.05
CA PHE A 171 1.42 7.29 -13.19
C PHE A 171 1.38 7.76 -11.74
N ASN A 172 0.19 7.80 -11.17
CA ASN A 172 0.00 8.20 -9.77
C ASN A 172 0.41 7.06 -8.83
N TYR A 173 0.87 7.40 -7.64
CA TYR A 173 1.20 6.40 -6.63
C TYR A 173 1.01 6.93 -5.21
N PHE A 174 0.93 6.04 -4.27
CA PHE A 174 1.07 6.30 -2.84
C PHE A 174 2.21 5.46 -2.27
N LEU A 175 2.81 5.96 -1.20
CA LEU A 175 3.99 5.35 -0.60
C LEU A 175 3.60 4.66 0.70
N GLU A 176 3.88 3.37 0.77
CA GLU A 176 3.76 2.59 2.01
C GLU A 176 5.10 2.52 2.71
N VAL A 177 5.12 2.82 4.00
CA VAL A 177 6.32 2.69 4.83
C VAL A 177 6.04 1.72 5.96
N PHE A 178 6.69 0.56 5.90
CA PHE A 178 6.60 -0.44 6.93
C PHE A 178 7.53 -0.14 8.10
N ASN A 179 7.13 -0.57 9.29
CA ASN A 179 8.08 -0.74 10.37
C ASN A 179 9.00 -1.93 10.07
N PRO A 180 10.30 -1.84 10.39
CA PRO A 180 11.23 -2.96 10.21
C PRO A 180 10.77 -4.19 11.01
N GLN A 181 10.83 -5.36 10.38
CA GLN A 181 10.51 -6.64 11.03
C GLN A 181 11.67 -7.18 11.85
N THR A 182 12.90 -6.75 11.53
CA THR A 182 14.10 -7.10 12.29
C THR A 182 14.22 -6.25 13.55
N LYS A 183 14.91 -6.75 14.58
CA LYS A 183 15.14 -6.03 15.83
C LYS A 183 16.00 -4.80 15.59
N THR A 184 15.46 -3.62 15.83
CA THR A 184 16.16 -2.33 15.71
C THR A 184 16.84 -1.87 17.00
N GLY A 185 16.48 -2.46 18.14
CA GLY A 185 16.89 -1.99 19.47
C GLY A 185 16.15 -0.72 19.94
N LEU A 186 15.19 -0.22 19.16
CA LEU A 186 14.37 0.96 19.49
C LEU A 186 13.15 0.56 20.32
N ASN A 187 12.77 1.38 21.28
CA ASN A 187 11.45 1.27 21.91
C ASN A 187 10.37 1.86 20.99
N GLN A 188 9.09 1.72 21.35
CA GLN A 188 7.95 2.14 20.52
C GLN A 188 8.01 3.63 20.14
N LEU A 189 8.33 4.51 21.08
CA LEU A 189 8.44 5.95 20.83
C LEU A 189 9.57 6.26 19.86
N GLN A 190 10.76 5.72 20.12
CA GLN A 190 11.94 5.89 19.29
C GLN A 190 11.73 5.31 17.88
N LEU A 191 10.98 4.22 17.74
CA LEU A 191 10.63 3.66 16.44
C LEU A 191 9.77 4.62 15.62
N GLY A 192 8.78 5.25 16.26
CA GLY A 192 7.93 6.26 15.60
C GLY A 192 8.74 7.46 15.13
N GLU A 193 9.60 8.02 15.99
CA GLU A 193 10.50 9.13 15.67
C GLU A 193 11.44 8.77 14.51
N TYR A 194 12.07 7.59 14.57
CA TYR A 194 12.96 7.10 13.52
C TYR A 194 12.27 6.97 12.17
N VAL A 195 11.08 6.38 12.13
CA VAL A 195 10.31 6.20 10.89
C VAL A 195 9.87 7.56 10.34
N ASN A 196 9.42 8.48 11.18
CA ASN A 196 9.06 9.85 10.78
C ASN A 196 10.24 10.58 10.14
N ASP A 197 11.41 10.54 10.78
CA ASP A 197 12.64 11.17 10.26
C ASP A 197 13.05 10.57 8.91
N CYS A 198 12.98 9.25 8.77
CA CYS A 198 13.26 8.56 7.51
C CYS A 198 12.30 8.97 6.40
N ILE A 199 11.00 9.09 6.71
CA ILE A 199 9.97 9.56 5.77
C ILE A 199 10.28 10.99 5.33
N LEU A 200 10.47 11.91 6.26
CA LEU A 200 10.72 13.31 5.95
C LEU A 200 12.00 13.50 5.18
N LYS A 201 13.10 12.82 5.56
CA LYS A 201 14.35 12.81 4.79
C LYS A 201 14.13 12.35 3.35
N THR A 202 13.32 11.31 3.14
CA THR A 202 13.00 10.77 1.81
C THR A 202 12.22 11.80 0.98
N LEU A 203 11.22 12.44 1.58
CA LEU A 203 10.38 13.43 0.90
C LEU A 203 11.08 14.77 0.67
N ALA A 204 12.05 15.13 1.51
CA ALA A 204 12.79 16.39 1.38
C ALA A 204 13.60 16.51 0.07
N GLY A 205 14.03 15.38 -0.48
CA GLY A 205 14.72 15.33 -1.78
C GLY A 205 13.79 15.37 -3.00
N GLN A 206 12.48 15.58 -2.80
CA GLN A 206 11.47 15.52 -3.87
C GLN A 206 10.73 16.86 -4.00
N LEU A 207 10.52 17.29 -5.22
CA LEU A 207 9.59 18.37 -5.50
C LEU A 207 8.15 17.93 -5.13
N LYS A 208 7.28 18.89 -4.81
CA LYS A 208 5.88 18.57 -4.43
C LYS A 208 5.13 17.80 -5.51
N SER A 209 5.44 18.06 -6.78
CA SER A 209 4.86 17.34 -7.93
C SER A 209 5.30 15.88 -8.04
N GLU A 210 6.44 15.52 -7.47
CA GLU A 210 7.01 14.17 -7.51
C GLU A 210 6.57 13.31 -6.32
N ARG A 211 5.96 13.93 -5.29
CA ARG A 211 5.57 13.25 -4.06
C ARG A 211 4.40 12.28 -4.27
N PRO A 212 4.32 11.22 -3.43
CA PRO A 212 3.15 10.35 -3.43
C PRO A 212 1.87 11.13 -3.13
N LEU A 213 0.73 10.67 -3.64
CA LEU A 213 -0.58 11.28 -3.38
C LEU A 213 -0.90 11.32 -1.89
N PHE A 214 -0.47 10.29 -1.15
CA PHE A 214 -0.57 10.15 0.29
C PHE A 214 0.42 9.08 0.78
N LEU A 215 0.64 9.05 2.08
CA LEU A 215 1.41 7.99 2.76
C LEU A 215 0.47 6.92 3.32
N LYS A 216 0.97 5.69 3.42
CA LYS A 216 0.36 4.59 4.15
C LYS A 216 1.42 4.05 5.11
N ILE A 217 1.26 4.25 6.42
CA ILE A 217 2.28 3.97 7.42
C ILE A 217 1.74 3.11 8.57
N ALA A 218 2.63 2.42 9.26
CA ALA A 218 2.27 1.74 10.50
C ALA A 218 1.87 2.75 11.58
N TYR A 219 0.90 2.37 12.42
CA TYR A 219 0.51 3.19 13.55
C TYR A 219 1.54 3.08 14.68
N ASN A 220 2.36 4.10 14.85
CA ASN A 220 3.40 4.17 15.88
C ASN A 220 2.96 4.98 17.13
N GLY A 221 1.66 5.05 17.37
CA GLY A 221 1.07 5.81 18.48
C GLY A 221 0.65 7.24 18.11
N PRO A 222 -0.20 7.88 18.92
CA PRO A 222 -0.78 9.18 18.59
C PRO A 222 0.29 10.26 18.40
N LYS A 223 1.31 10.30 19.27
CA LYS A 223 2.37 11.31 19.22
C LYS A 223 3.12 11.28 17.90
N ALA A 224 3.53 10.10 17.43
CA ALA A 224 4.24 9.97 16.15
C ALA A 224 3.35 10.34 14.95
N MET A 225 2.06 10.01 15.03
CA MET A 225 1.11 10.36 13.96
C MET A 225 0.86 11.86 13.89
N GLU A 226 0.67 12.53 15.05
CA GLU A 226 0.47 13.96 15.16
C GLU A 226 1.71 14.73 14.69
N GLU A 227 2.91 14.30 15.08
CA GLU A 227 4.17 14.88 14.66
C GLU A 227 4.32 14.85 13.14
N LEU A 228 4.13 13.68 12.51
CA LEU A 228 4.27 13.54 11.06
C LEU A 228 3.19 14.34 10.31
N ALA A 229 1.93 14.24 10.72
CA ALA A 229 0.83 14.95 10.08
C ALA A 229 0.94 16.47 10.26
N GLY A 230 1.47 16.93 11.39
CA GLY A 230 1.68 18.34 11.72
C GLY A 230 2.86 18.99 10.99
N TYR A 231 3.79 18.21 10.45
CA TYR A 231 4.98 18.76 9.80
C TYR A 231 4.69 19.53 8.52
N ASP A 232 3.85 19.01 7.63
CA ASP A 232 3.39 19.69 6.42
C ASP A 232 1.90 19.34 6.16
N PRO A 233 0.98 19.87 6.98
CA PRO A 233 -0.42 19.47 6.96
C PRO A 233 -1.14 19.78 5.65
N LYS A 234 -0.56 20.65 4.81
CA LYS A 234 -1.11 20.98 3.50
C LYS A 234 -0.79 19.95 2.44
N ASN A 235 0.41 19.37 2.46
CA ASN A 235 0.91 18.54 1.37
C ASN A 235 1.13 17.09 1.79
N LEU A 236 1.09 16.79 3.10
CA LEU A 236 1.34 15.46 3.62
C LEU A 236 0.03 14.83 4.11
N ILE A 237 -0.55 13.98 3.31
CA ILE A 237 -1.73 13.20 3.68
C ILE A 237 -1.25 11.87 4.23
N VAL A 238 -1.60 11.58 5.50
CA VAL A 238 -1.18 10.37 6.20
C VAL A 238 -2.35 9.40 6.33
N GLY A 239 -2.14 8.18 5.85
CA GLY A 239 -3.03 7.04 6.04
C GLY A 239 -2.39 5.99 6.94
N ILE A 240 -3.21 5.24 7.66
CA ILE A 240 -2.76 4.18 8.56
C ILE A 240 -2.83 2.84 7.83
N LEU A 241 -1.76 2.07 7.94
CA LEU A 241 -1.73 0.66 7.54
C LEU A 241 -2.59 -0.13 8.53
N GLY A 242 -3.74 -0.62 8.07
CA GLY A 242 -4.66 -1.38 8.89
C GLY A 242 -4.80 -2.82 8.41
N GLY A 243 -5.45 -3.66 9.22
CA GLY A 243 -5.91 -5.00 8.83
C GLY A 243 -5.01 -6.15 9.25
N GLY A 244 -3.86 -5.95 9.86
CA GLY A 244 -3.06 -6.98 10.52
C GLY A 244 -3.46 -7.15 11.99
N LYS A 245 -3.36 -8.37 12.53
CA LYS A 245 -3.50 -8.60 13.97
C LYS A 245 -2.29 -7.95 14.67
N GLY A 246 -2.50 -6.85 15.39
CA GLY A 246 -1.44 -6.12 16.09
C GLY A 246 -0.87 -4.92 15.30
N THR A 247 -1.55 -4.46 14.24
CA THR A 247 -1.30 -3.16 13.59
C THR A 247 -2.16 -2.07 14.20
#